data_8633909891b2cee478b36bdfb0199022
#
_entry.id   8633909891b2cee478b36bdfb0199022
#
_cell.length_a   1.000
_cell.length_b   1.000
_cell.length_c   1.000
_cell.angle_alpha   90.00
_cell.angle_beta   90.00
_cell.angle_gamma   90.00
#
_symmetry.space_group_name_H-M   'P 1'
#
loop_
_entity.id
_entity.type
_entity.pdbx_description
1 polymer ?
#
loop_
_entity_poly.entity_id
_entity_poly.type
_entity_poly.pdbx_seq_one_letter_code
_entity_poly.pdbx_strand_id
1 'polypeptide(L)'
;MKSFQKLADARYARPAAQFMRYVCYFVIFFHVLCLVLSLMGRQTFALHTSQGTYDWAIYAEEDHDPTSRVFTVSVNDDIFVWANEEDQIELTTHLALSLMFALGAVPLIFAYWFLSRVFSNISRGQIFTEQNARCLLDYGLMQMIVALPGPLLKQLVCFLANQIADSRISLYTGTEVLNTLIPSIAFLVAAYIIRYGIYLQDEVDHTL
;
A
#
# COMPACT_ATOMS: atom_id res chain seq x y z
N MET A 1 0.93 16.75 31.65
CA MET A 1 1.98 15.81 32.02
C MET A 1 1.47 14.47 32.58
N LYS A 2 0.52 14.42 33.52
CA LYS A 2 -0.02 13.16 34.10
C LYS A 2 -0.70 12.22 33.10
N SER A 3 -1.22 12.71 31.97
CA SER A 3 -1.89 11.88 30.94
C SER A 3 -0.87 11.10 30.10
N PHE A 4 0.30 11.68 29.80
CA PHE A 4 1.38 10.99 29.07
C PHE A 4 2.07 9.90 29.92
N GLN A 5 2.21 10.11 31.23
CA GLN A 5 2.75 9.09 32.11
C GLN A 5 1.86 7.83 32.20
N LYS A 6 0.54 7.98 32.12
CA LYS A 6 -0.39 6.84 32.08
C LYS A 6 -0.30 6.03 30.77
N LEU A 7 -0.01 6.68 29.64
CA LEU A 7 0.20 5.99 28.36
C LEU A 7 1.55 5.24 28.30
N ALA A 8 2.55 5.70 29.06
CA ALA A 8 3.85 5.04 29.17
C ALA A 8 3.81 3.84 30.13
N ASP A 9 2.70 3.63 30.86
CA ASP A 9 2.53 2.47 31.73
C ASP A 9 2.48 1.19 30.86
N ALA A 10 3.42 0.27 31.12
CA ALA A 10 3.53 -1.02 30.40
C ALA A 10 2.20 -1.80 30.35
N ARG A 11 1.29 -1.47 31.27
CA ARG A 11 -0.06 -2.04 31.37
C ARG A 11 -0.96 -1.71 30.18
N TYR A 12 -0.78 -0.51 29.54
CA TYR A 12 -1.57 -0.07 28.38
C TYR A 12 -0.82 -0.29 27.06
N ALA A 13 0.51 -0.27 27.06
CA ALA A 13 1.31 -0.43 25.86
C ALA A 13 1.15 -1.82 25.23
N ARG A 14 1.06 -2.88 26.04
CA ARG A 14 0.90 -4.26 25.54
C ARG A 14 -0.42 -4.50 24.81
N PRO A 15 -1.62 -4.19 25.37
CA PRO A 15 -2.87 -4.38 24.64
C PRO A 15 -2.98 -3.49 23.41
N ALA A 16 -2.46 -2.25 23.47
CA ALA A 16 -2.42 -1.36 22.31
C ALA A 16 -1.56 -1.95 21.18
N ALA A 17 -0.38 -2.49 21.50
CA ALA A 17 0.48 -3.15 20.52
C ALA A 17 -0.18 -4.41 19.92
N GLN A 18 -0.88 -5.21 20.73
CA GLN A 18 -1.63 -6.36 20.23
C GLN A 18 -2.73 -5.91 19.26
N PHE A 19 -3.50 -4.88 19.61
CA PHE A 19 -4.53 -4.33 18.71
C PHE A 19 -3.93 -3.87 17.39
N MET A 20 -2.83 -3.09 17.42
CA MET A 20 -2.15 -2.61 16.20
C MET A 20 -1.61 -3.77 15.36
N ARG A 21 -1.15 -4.85 15.96
CA ARG A 21 -0.77 -6.06 15.24
C ARG A 21 -1.94 -6.67 14.46
N TYR A 22 -3.13 -6.76 15.07
CA TYR A 22 -4.32 -7.24 14.35
C TYR A 22 -4.74 -6.30 13.24
N VAL A 23 -4.63 -4.97 13.45
CA VAL A 23 -4.87 -3.98 12.39
C VAL A 23 -3.92 -4.22 11.20
N CYS A 24 -2.63 -4.46 11.45
CA CYS A 24 -1.69 -4.79 10.38
C CYS A 24 -2.10 -6.06 9.60
N TYR A 25 -2.51 -7.12 10.28
CA TYR A 25 -2.98 -8.34 9.59
C TYR A 25 -4.27 -8.10 8.81
N PHE A 26 -5.18 -7.29 9.33
CA PHE A 26 -6.39 -6.91 8.60
C PHE A 26 -6.06 -6.14 7.32
N VAL A 27 -5.13 -5.18 7.39
CA VAL A 27 -4.67 -4.43 6.22
C VAL A 27 -4.00 -5.35 5.20
N ILE A 28 -3.13 -6.28 5.63
CA ILE A 28 -2.51 -7.28 4.74
C ILE A 28 -3.59 -8.12 4.05
N PHE A 29 -4.53 -8.67 4.82
CA PHE A 29 -5.63 -9.47 4.28
C PHE A 29 -6.43 -8.70 3.24
N PHE A 30 -6.75 -7.43 3.52
CA PHE A 30 -7.51 -6.58 2.61
C PHE A 30 -6.75 -6.32 1.30
N HIS A 31 -5.45 -6.02 1.35
CA HIS A 31 -4.63 -5.82 0.13
C HIS A 31 -4.49 -7.10 -0.69
N VAL A 32 -4.33 -8.24 -0.03
CA VAL A 32 -4.29 -9.55 -0.73
C VAL A 32 -5.64 -9.84 -1.39
N LEU A 33 -6.74 -9.60 -0.70
CA LEU A 33 -8.09 -9.74 -1.27
C LEU A 33 -8.29 -8.84 -2.48
N CYS A 34 -7.91 -7.56 -2.37
CA CYS A 34 -7.99 -6.61 -3.49
C CYS A 34 -7.12 -7.05 -4.68
N LEU A 35 -5.93 -7.59 -4.42
CA LEU A 35 -5.06 -8.11 -5.48
C LEU A 35 -5.72 -9.28 -6.22
N VAL A 36 -6.32 -10.22 -5.49
CA VAL A 36 -7.05 -11.35 -6.08
C VAL A 36 -8.25 -10.85 -6.89
N LEU A 37 -9.05 -9.94 -6.35
CA LEU A 37 -10.19 -9.36 -7.07
C LEU A 37 -9.75 -8.64 -8.34
N SER A 38 -8.65 -7.88 -8.28
CA SER A 38 -8.05 -7.21 -9.43
C SER A 38 -7.69 -8.21 -10.53
N LEU A 39 -7.02 -9.32 -10.18
CA LEU A 39 -6.65 -10.37 -11.13
C LEU A 39 -7.86 -11.13 -11.70
N MET A 40 -8.96 -11.20 -10.96
CA MET A 40 -10.23 -11.79 -11.41
C MET A 40 -11.05 -10.88 -12.33
N GLY A 41 -10.55 -9.69 -12.69
CA GLY A 41 -11.26 -8.74 -13.55
C GLY A 41 -12.27 -7.86 -12.82
N ARG A 42 -12.36 -7.93 -11.49
CA ARG A 42 -13.27 -7.11 -10.70
C ARG A 42 -12.64 -5.76 -10.34
N GLN A 43 -12.28 -5.02 -11.38
CA GLN A 43 -11.68 -3.69 -11.27
C GLN A 43 -12.69 -2.63 -11.68
N THR A 44 -12.73 -1.52 -10.97
CA THR A 44 -13.46 -0.32 -11.36
C THR A 44 -12.47 0.79 -11.72
N PHE A 45 -12.71 1.47 -12.82
CA PHE A 45 -11.89 2.57 -13.33
C PHE A 45 -12.74 3.53 -14.14
N ALA A 46 -12.22 4.72 -14.43
CA ALA A 46 -12.88 5.65 -15.34
C ALA A 46 -12.65 5.24 -16.79
N LEU A 47 -13.75 4.99 -17.53
CA LEU A 47 -13.72 4.53 -18.91
C LEU A 47 -14.30 5.60 -19.84
N HIS A 48 -13.55 5.93 -20.90
CA HIS A 48 -13.98 6.75 -22.01
C HIS A 48 -14.32 5.88 -23.22
N THR A 49 -15.56 5.97 -23.70
CA THR A 49 -16.05 5.29 -24.90
C THR A 49 -16.52 6.31 -25.93
N SER A 50 -16.88 5.85 -27.13
CA SER A 50 -17.52 6.69 -28.16
C SER A 50 -18.86 7.29 -27.68
N GLN A 51 -19.53 6.66 -26.73
CA GLN A 51 -20.84 7.07 -26.21
C GLN A 51 -20.75 8.02 -25.01
N GLY A 52 -19.59 8.14 -24.37
CA GLY A 52 -19.38 9.01 -23.21
C GLY A 52 -18.35 8.51 -22.22
N THR A 53 -18.31 9.16 -21.05
CA THR A 53 -17.42 8.82 -19.95
C THR A 53 -18.21 8.12 -18.83
N TYR A 54 -17.70 6.99 -18.38
CA TYR A 54 -18.21 6.23 -17.26
C TYR A 54 -17.20 6.26 -16.12
N ASP A 55 -17.57 6.83 -14.97
CA ASP A 55 -16.66 6.98 -13.83
C ASP A 55 -16.39 5.66 -13.10
N TRP A 56 -17.26 4.65 -13.30
CA TRP A 56 -17.19 3.37 -12.58
C TRP A 56 -17.47 2.20 -13.54
N ALA A 57 -16.61 2.00 -14.52
CA ALA A 57 -16.70 0.83 -15.39
C ALA A 57 -16.09 -0.40 -14.74
N ILE A 58 -16.70 -1.59 -14.92
CA ILE A 58 -16.18 -2.88 -14.46
C ILE A 58 -15.73 -3.66 -15.69
N TYR A 59 -14.48 -4.17 -15.67
CA TYR A 59 -13.89 -4.86 -16.82
C TYR A 59 -14.69 -6.10 -17.28
N ALA A 60 -15.26 -6.89 -16.37
CA ALA A 60 -15.82 -8.21 -16.67
C ALA A 60 -17.34 -8.23 -16.85
N GLU A 61 -18.05 -7.12 -16.84
CA GLU A 61 -19.51 -7.10 -16.97
C GLU A 61 -19.93 -6.69 -18.38
N GLU A 62 -20.43 -7.67 -19.15
CA GLU A 62 -21.14 -7.43 -20.41
C GLU A 62 -22.57 -6.89 -20.17
N ASP A 63 -23.16 -7.13 -19.00
CA ASP A 63 -24.49 -6.66 -18.61
C ASP A 63 -24.40 -5.65 -17.45
N HIS A 64 -24.74 -4.41 -17.75
CA HIS A 64 -24.83 -3.31 -16.78
C HIS A 64 -26.07 -3.48 -15.89
N ASP A 65 -26.10 -4.48 -15.01
CA ASP A 65 -27.11 -4.55 -13.95
C ASP A 65 -26.57 -3.77 -12.72
N PRO A 66 -27.06 -2.52 -12.48
CA PRO A 66 -26.61 -1.71 -11.34
C PRO A 66 -27.01 -2.31 -9.98
N THR A 67 -27.75 -3.42 -9.96
CA THR A 67 -28.18 -4.11 -8.75
C THR A 67 -27.23 -5.20 -8.30
N SER A 68 -26.26 -5.63 -9.11
CA SER A 68 -25.25 -6.59 -8.69
C SER A 68 -24.29 -5.94 -7.69
N ARG A 69 -24.51 -6.17 -6.40
CA ARG A 69 -23.62 -5.75 -5.30
C ARG A 69 -22.36 -6.61 -5.30
N VAL A 70 -21.49 -6.39 -6.25
CA VAL A 70 -20.23 -7.12 -6.37
C VAL A 70 -19.13 -6.29 -5.72
N PHE A 71 -18.29 -6.95 -4.92
CA PHE A 71 -17.08 -6.32 -4.41
C PHE A 71 -16.11 -6.08 -5.56
N THR A 72 -15.80 -4.81 -5.81
CA THR A 72 -14.86 -4.37 -6.84
C THR A 72 -13.69 -3.62 -6.20
N VAL A 73 -12.57 -3.53 -6.92
CA VAL A 73 -11.40 -2.78 -6.51
C VAL A 73 -11.25 -1.58 -7.41
N SER A 74 -11.28 -0.38 -6.85
CA SER A 74 -10.95 0.83 -7.59
C SER A 74 -9.45 0.83 -7.91
N VAL A 75 -9.12 1.00 -9.19
CA VAL A 75 -7.74 1.06 -9.68
C VAL A 75 -7.26 2.50 -9.72
N ASN A 76 -7.39 3.22 -8.62
CA ASN A 76 -6.98 4.60 -8.45
C ASN A 76 -7.77 5.62 -9.27
N ASP A 77 -8.19 6.71 -8.65
CA ASP A 77 -8.99 7.78 -9.28
C ASP A 77 -8.22 8.56 -10.38
N ASP A 78 -6.89 8.35 -10.47
CA ASP A 78 -6.00 9.01 -11.42
C ASP A 78 -5.77 8.20 -12.72
N ILE A 79 -6.45 7.06 -12.90
CA ILE A 79 -6.32 6.21 -14.09
C ILE A 79 -7.56 6.34 -14.95
N PHE A 80 -7.34 6.76 -16.19
CA PHE A 80 -8.37 6.83 -17.24
C PHE A 80 -8.05 5.82 -18.32
N VAL A 81 -9.06 5.08 -18.75
CA VAL A 81 -8.96 4.10 -19.83
C VAL A 81 -9.83 4.56 -20.99
N TRP A 82 -9.28 4.58 -22.21
CA TRP A 82 -10.03 4.78 -23.45
C TRP A 82 -10.24 3.43 -24.09
N ALA A 83 -11.50 3.11 -24.35
CA ALA A 83 -11.86 1.92 -25.11
C ALA A 83 -11.29 1.94 -26.52
N ASN A 84 -11.20 0.77 -27.15
CA ASN A 84 -10.86 0.64 -28.57
C ASN A 84 -12.00 1.13 -29.47
N GLU A 85 -11.86 1.00 -30.80
CA GLU A 85 -12.86 1.42 -31.78
C GLU A 85 -14.19 0.64 -31.66
N GLU A 86 -14.19 -0.52 -31.01
CA GLU A 86 -15.37 -1.36 -30.76
C GLU A 86 -16.00 -1.09 -29.37
N ASP A 87 -15.58 -0.02 -28.69
CA ASP A 87 -15.97 0.32 -27.30
C ASP A 87 -15.66 -0.79 -26.27
N GLN A 88 -14.64 -1.62 -26.55
CA GLN A 88 -14.22 -2.72 -25.68
C GLN A 88 -12.86 -2.45 -25.03
N ILE A 89 -12.60 -3.15 -23.93
CA ILE A 89 -11.33 -3.14 -23.23
C ILE A 89 -10.65 -4.49 -23.42
N GLU A 90 -9.40 -4.45 -23.85
CA GLU A 90 -8.64 -5.66 -24.10
C GLU A 90 -8.09 -6.28 -22.81
N LEU A 91 -7.84 -7.59 -22.87
CA LEU A 91 -7.19 -8.34 -21.80
C LEU A 91 -5.81 -7.74 -21.42
N THR A 92 -5.08 -7.23 -22.41
CA THR A 92 -3.77 -6.58 -22.22
C THR A 92 -3.88 -5.36 -21.29
N THR A 93 -4.89 -4.53 -21.51
CA THR A 93 -5.18 -3.36 -20.67
C THR A 93 -5.58 -3.77 -19.26
N HIS A 94 -6.45 -4.79 -19.13
CA HIS A 94 -6.81 -5.34 -17.83
C HIS A 94 -5.59 -5.86 -17.04
N LEU A 95 -4.71 -6.62 -17.69
CA LEU A 95 -3.49 -7.13 -17.08
C LEU A 95 -2.52 -6.00 -16.69
N ALA A 96 -2.42 -4.94 -17.51
CA ALA A 96 -1.62 -3.76 -17.18
C ALA A 96 -2.16 -3.04 -15.94
N LEU A 97 -3.48 -2.85 -15.83
CA LEU A 97 -4.12 -2.28 -14.64
C LEU A 97 -3.88 -3.14 -13.39
N SER A 98 -3.98 -4.47 -13.52
CA SER A 98 -3.69 -5.41 -12.42
C SER A 98 -2.22 -5.31 -11.99
N LEU A 99 -1.29 -5.19 -12.93
CA LEU A 99 0.12 -5.02 -12.64
C LEU A 99 0.41 -3.69 -11.95
N MET A 100 -0.22 -2.59 -12.42
CA MET A 100 -0.09 -1.28 -11.77
C MET A 100 -0.59 -1.31 -10.33
N PHE A 101 -1.72 -2.00 -10.07
CA PHE A 101 -2.23 -2.20 -8.72
C PHE A 101 -1.25 -3.02 -7.88
N ALA A 102 -0.71 -4.11 -8.42
CA ALA A 102 0.25 -4.98 -7.74
C ALA A 102 1.55 -4.24 -7.35
N LEU A 103 2.04 -3.33 -8.20
CA LEU A 103 3.23 -2.50 -7.92
C LEU A 103 3.08 -1.62 -6.67
N GLY A 104 1.85 -1.23 -6.33
CA GLY A 104 1.55 -0.55 -5.08
C GLY A 104 1.27 -1.51 -3.92
N ALA A 105 0.40 -2.51 -4.15
CA ALA A 105 -0.11 -3.39 -3.11
C ALA A 105 0.96 -4.33 -2.53
N VAL A 106 1.84 -4.89 -3.37
CA VAL A 106 2.85 -5.87 -2.93
C VAL A 106 3.85 -5.27 -1.94
N PRO A 107 4.51 -4.13 -2.20
CA PRO A 107 5.38 -3.51 -1.21
C PRO A 107 4.64 -3.12 0.08
N LEU A 108 3.38 -2.69 0.00
CA LEU A 108 2.56 -2.38 1.17
C LEU A 108 2.28 -3.61 2.03
N ILE A 109 1.99 -4.77 1.43
CA ILE A 109 1.82 -6.04 2.15
C ILE A 109 3.08 -6.35 2.96
N PHE A 110 4.26 -6.25 2.35
CA PHE A 110 5.54 -6.48 3.05
C PHE A 110 5.79 -5.42 4.13
N ALA A 111 5.48 -4.15 3.86
CA ALA A 111 5.60 -3.08 4.84
C ALA A 111 4.78 -3.42 6.10
N TYR A 112 3.49 -3.68 5.97
CA TYR A 112 2.64 -4.01 7.11
C TYR A 112 3.03 -5.33 7.79
N TRP A 113 3.62 -6.27 7.07
CA TRP A 113 4.17 -7.47 7.67
C TRP A 113 5.36 -7.17 8.60
N PHE A 114 6.31 -6.32 8.18
CA PHE A 114 7.40 -5.87 9.05
C PHE A 114 6.87 -5.10 10.26
N LEU A 115 5.90 -4.20 10.05
CA LEU A 115 5.29 -3.43 11.13
C LEU A 115 4.56 -4.34 12.14
N SER A 116 3.90 -5.40 11.68
CA SER A 116 3.25 -6.39 12.55
C SER A 116 4.22 -7.09 13.50
N ARG A 117 5.47 -7.34 13.02
CA ARG A 117 6.54 -7.91 13.84
C ARG A 117 6.99 -6.96 14.95
N VAL A 118 7.12 -5.66 14.63
CA VAL A 118 7.43 -4.64 15.64
C VAL A 118 6.38 -4.63 16.74
N PHE A 119 5.11 -4.59 16.40
CA PHE A 119 4.03 -4.62 17.39
C PHE A 119 3.98 -5.95 18.15
N SER A 120 4.30 -7.07 17.53
CA SER A 120 4.43 -8.36 18.22
C SER A 120 5.53 -8.33 19.28
N ASN A 121 6.69 -7.74 19.00
CA ASN A 121 7.79 -7.63 19.95
C ASN A 121 7.45 -6.64 21.09
N ILE A 122 6.85 -5.50 20.76
CA ILE A 122 6.38 -4.52 21.76
C ILE A 122 5.37 -5.16 22.71
N SER A 123 4.45 -5.98 22.22
CA SER A 123 3.47 -6.68 23.07
C SER A 123 4.10 -7.66 24.06
N ARG A 124 5.32 -8.15 23.75
CA ARG A 124 6.14 -9.00 24.64
C ARG A 124 7.03 -8.20 25.59
N GLY A 125 7.01 -6.86 25.49
CA GLY A 125 7.85 -5.97 26.28
C GLY A 125 9.23 -5.70 25.68
N GLN A 126 9.48 -6.17 24.46
CA GLN A 126 10.76 -5.97 23.75
C GLN A 126 10.64 -4.74 22.84
N ILE A 127 10.90 -3.54 23.39
CA ILE A 127 10.73 -2.27 22.68
C ILE A 127 12.05 -1.90 21.96
N PHE A 128 13.13 -1.80 22.71
CA PHE A 128 14.44 -1.41 22.19
C PHE A 128 15.23 -2.66 21.81
N THR A 129 15.00 -3.15 20.60
CA THR A 129 15.69 -4.30 20.04
C THR A 129 16.18 -3.99 18.62
N GLU A 130 17.34 -4.52 18.25
CA GLU A 130 17.88 -4.34 16.91
C GLU A 130 16.90 -4.89 15.84
N GLN A 131 16.17 -5.95 16.16
CA GLN A 131 15.15 -6.50 15.29
C GLN A 131 14.02 -5.50 15.01
N ASN A 132 13.57 -4.74 16.03
CA ASN A 132 12.55 -3.72 15.82
C ASN A 132 13.08 -2.56 14.97
N ALA A 133 14.31 -2.12 15.22
CA ALA A 133 14.95 -1.10 14.40
C ALA A 133 15.04 -1.52 12.92
N ARG A 134 15.45 -2.77 12.65
CA ARG A 134 15.49 -3.34 11.29
C ARG A 134 14.10 -3.42 10.66
N CYS A 135 13.12 -3.96 11.38
CA CYS A 135 11.75 -4.05 10.84
C CYS A 135 11.13 -2.67 10.54
N LEU A 136 11.43 -1.64 11.33
CA LEU A 136 10.99 -0.27 11.04
C LEU A 136 11.72 0.34 9.84
N LEU A 137 13.01 0.04 9.69
CA LEU A 137 13.79 0.43 8.50
C LEU A 137 13.17 -0.22 7.25
N ASP A 138 12.94 -1.55 7.29
CA ASP A 138 12.37 -2.29 6.17
C ASP A 138 10.96 -1.77 5.82
N TYR A 139 10.14 -1.45 6.83
CA TYR A 139 8.84 -0.80 6.63
C TYR A 139 8.98 0.53 5.88
N GLY A 140 9.88 1.41 6.36
CA GLY A 140 10.11 2.71 5.72
C GLY A 140 10.65 2.57 4.29
N LEU A 141 11.55 1.61 4.03
CA LEU A 141 12.04 1.32 2.69
C LEU A 141 10.95 0.81 1.75
N MET A 142 10.08 -0.08 2.20
CA MET A 142 8.95 -0.54 1.38
C MET A 142 7.99 0.59 1.02
N GLN A 143 7.72 1.49 1.96
CA GLN A 143 6.94 2.71 1.70
C GLN A 143 7.65 3.64 0.71
N MET A 144 8.97 3.79 0.77
CA MET A 144 9.76 4.56 -0.20
C MET A 144 9.69 3.96 -1.61
N ILE A 145 9.66 2.62 -1.72
CA ILE A 145 9.48 1.95 -3.01
C ILE A 145 8.14 2.33 -3.65
N VAL A 146 7.08 2.42 -2.86
CA VAL A 146 5.77 2.89 -3.37
C VAL A 146 5.83 4.35 -3.79
N ALA A 147 6.51 5.20 -3.00
CA ALA A 147 6.52 6.65 -3.21
C ALA A 147 7.39 7.10 -4.38
N LEU A 148 8.58 6.52 -4.58
CA LEU A 148 9.56 7.00 -5.54
C LEU A 148 9.59 6.17 -6.84
N PRO A 149 10.02 4.90 -6.87
CA PRO A 149 10.01 4.12 -8.11
C PRO A 149 8.61 3.65 -8.53
N GLY A 150 7.65 3.53 -7.59
CA GLY A 150 6.30 3.08 -7.89
C GLY A 150 5.61 3.86 -9.02
N PRO A 151 5.52 5.19 -8.96
CA PRO A 151 4.94 6.00 -10.03
C PRO A 151 5.65 5.85 -11.37
N LEU A 152 6.99 5.77 -11.37
CA LEU A 152 7.79 5.58 -12.59
C LEU A 152 7.52 4.20 -13.21
N LEU A 153 7.45 3.15 -12.39
CA LEU A 153 7.13 1.81 -12.87
C LEU A 153 5.70 1.72 -13.41
N LYS A 154 4.72 2.38 -12.76
CA LYS A 154 3.35 2.48 -13.29
C LYS A 154 3.32 3.19 -14.64
N GLN A 155 4.06 4.30 -14.81
CA GLN A 155 4.17 4.99 -16.10
C GLN A 155 4.81 4.10 -17.17
N LEU A 156 5.83 3.32 -16.81
CA LEU A 156 6.45 2.37 -17.75
C LEU A 156 5.46 1.29 -18.18
N VAL A 157 4.69 0.72 -17.24
CA VAL A 157 3.64 -0.27 -17.56
C VAL A 157 2.58 0.35 -18.47
N CYS A 158 2.14 1.58 -18.19
CA CYS A 158 1.21 2.33 -19.01
C CYS A 158 1.75 2.53 -20.44
N PHE A 159 3.00 2.97 -20.56
CA PHE A 159 3.65 3.15 -21.85
C PHE A 159 3.71 1.84 -22.64
N LEU A 160 4.15 0.74 -22.03
CA LEU A 160 4.25 -0.55 -22.70
C LEU A 160 2.87 -1.12 -23.10
N ALA A 161 1.87 -0.98 -22.24
CA ALA A 161 0.51 -1.40 -22.56
C ALA A 161 -0.04 -0.66 -23.78
N ASN A 162 0.14 0.66 -23.83
CA ASN A 162 -0.31 1.51 -24.95
C ASN A 162 0.43 1.25 -26.27
N GLN A 163 1.57 0.52 -26.26
CA GLN A 163 2.24 0.09 -27.48
C GLN A 163 1.70 -1.22 -28.06
N ILE A 164 0.99 -2.00 -27.23
CA ILE A 164 0.55 -3.36 -27.58
C ILE A 164 -0.96 -3.41 -27.77
N ALA A 165 -1.72 -2.65 -26.97
CA ALA A 165 -3.17 -2.61 -26.98
C ALA A 165 -3.69 -1.46 -27.84
N ASP A 166 -4.86 -1.65 -28.46
CA ASP A 166 -5.58 -0.59 -29.19
C ASP A 166 -6.32 0.35 -28.20
N SER A 167 -6.71 -0.18 -27.04
CA SER A 167 -7.20 0.65 -25.93
C SER A 167 -6.07 1.41 -25.27
N ARG A 168 -6.31 2.63 -24.79
CA ARG A 168 -5.29 3.50 -24.20
C ARG A 168 -5.50 3.71 -22.72
N ILE A 169 -4.43 3.63 -21.96
CA ILE A 169 -4.39 3.99 -20.53
C ILE A 169 -3.71 5.35 -20.40
N SER A 170 -4.29 6.25 -19.60
CA SER A 170 -3.64 7.49 -19.17
C SER A 170 -3.56 7.51 -17.66
N LEU A 171 -2.38 7.83 -17.15
CA LEU A 171 -2.11 7.95 -15.71
C LEU A 171 -1.84 9.42 -15.39
N TYR A 172 -2.66 9.98 -14.50
CA TYR A 172 -2.43 11.32 -13.98
C TYR A 172 -1.60 11.22 -12.70
N THR A 173 -0.37 11.66 -12.73
CA THR A 173 0.52 11.67 -11.56
C THR A 173 0.25 12.92 -10.72
N GLY A 174 -0.51 12.73 -9.64
CA GLY A 174 -0.84 13.81 -8.70
C GLY A 174 0.17 13.97 -7.55
N THR A 175 -0.22 14.75 -6.54
CA THR A 175 0.58 15.11 -5.34
C THR A 175 0.75 13.99 -4.30
N GLU A 176 0.31 12.77 -4.59
CA GLU A 176 0.31 11.63 -3.66
C GLU A 176 1.71 11.19 -3.21
N VAL A 177 2.75 11.51 -4.01
CA VAL A 177 4.15 11.18 -3.69
C VAL A 177 4.55 11.76 -2.32
N LEU A 178 4.20 13.01 -2.04
CA LEU A 178 4.56 13.67 -0.78
C LEU A 178 3.83 13.03 0.41
N ASN A 179 2.57 12.66 0.24
CA ASN A 179 1.77 12.03 1.30
C ASN A 179 2.33 10.69 1.74
N THR A 180 2.98 9.96 0.84
CA THR A 180 3.62 8.67 1.13
C THR A 180 5.08 8.83 1.57
N LEU A 181 5.80 9.82 1.02
CA LEU A 181 7.21 10.06 1.30
C LEU A 181 7.46 10.54 2.74
N ILE A 182 6.63 11.48 3.23
CA ILE A 182 6.80 12.04 4.59
C ILE A 182 6.69 10.97 5.67
N PRO A 183 5.65 10.10 5.71
CA PRO A 183 5.60 9.00 6.66
C PRO A 183 6.77 8.03 6.50
N SER A 184 7.21 7.73 5.28
CA SER A 184 8.34 6.84 5.01
C SER A 184 9.62 7.35 5.71
N ILE A 185 9.93 8.61 5.52
CA ILE A 185 11.10 9.26 6.17
C ILE A 185 10.94 9.24 7.70
N ALA A 186 9.74 9.51 8.23
CA ALA A 186 9.50 9.46 9.67
C ALA A 186 9.78 8.09 10.27
N PHE A 187 9.41 6.99 9.59
CA PHE A 187 9.73 5.64 10.03
C PHE A 187 11.22 5.30 9.93
N LEU A 188 11.94 5.80 8.92
CA LEU A 188 13.40 5.65 8.82
C LEU A 188 14.09 6.38 9.97
N VAL A 189 13.65 7.58 10.30
CA VAL A 189 14.17 8.33 11.46
C VAL A 189 13.85 7.61 12.78
N ALA A 190 12.64 7.07 12.93
CA ALA A 190 12.26 6.29 14.11
C ALA A 190 13.15 5.03 14.26
N ALA A 191 13.45 4.32 13.17
CA ALA A 191 14.37 3.19 13.19
C ALA A 191 15.77 3.60 13.66
N TYR A 192 16.27 4.73 13.18
CA TYR A 192 17.56 5.29 13.61
C TYR A 192 17.58 5.64 15.10
N ILE A 193 16.52 6.30 15.60
CA ILE A 193 16.38 6.67 17.02
C ILE A 193 16.39 5.43 17.91
N ILE A 194 15.66 4.37 17.54
CA ILE A 194 15.66 3.11 18.31
C ILE A 194 17.06 2.50 18.32
N ARG A 195 17.74 2.46 17.19
CA ARG A 195 19.11 1.93 17.10
C ARG A 195 20.10 2.74 17.96
N TYR A 196 19.96 4.05 17.95
CA TYR A 196 20.77 4.93 18.81
C TYR A 196 20.47 4.70 20.30
N GLY A 197 19.20 4.48 20.67
CA GLY A 197 18.80 4.14 22.02
C GLY A 197 19.41 2.81 22.53
N ILE A 198 19.51 1.81 21.65
CA ILE A 198 20.18 0.53 21.98
C ILE A 198 21.68 0.77 22.26
N TYR A 199 22.34 1.55 21.39
CA TYR A 199 23.75 1.88 21.59
C TYR A 199 24.00 2.57 22.93
N LEU A 200 23.20 3.54 23.32
CA LEU A 200 23.31 4.22 24.62
C LEU A 200 23.06 3.27 25.81
N GLN A 201 22.13 2.32 25.65
CA GLN A 201 21.88 1.33 26.70
C GLN A 201 23.09 0.42 26.90
N ASP A 202 23.70 -0.07 25.82
CA ASP A 202 24.91 -0.90 25.88
C ASP A 202 26.10 -0.15 26.51
N GLU A 203 26.25 1.16 26.23
CA GLU A 203 27.29 1.99 26.80
C GLU A 203 27.13 2.17 28.33
N VAL A 204 25.90 2.37 28.79
CA VAL A 204 25.58 2.47 30.22
C VAL A 204 25.84 1.15 30.94
N ASP A 205 25.42 0.02 30.35
CA ASP A 205 25.60 -1.32 30.95
C ASP A 205 27.05 -1.73 31.03
N HIS A 206 27.95 -1.16 30.19
CA HIS A 206 29.40 -1.41 30.25
C HIS A 206 30.17 -0.48 31.21
N THR A 207 29.52 0.59 31.69
CA THR A 207 30.16 1.57 32.62
C THR A 207 29.77 1.36 34.08
N LEU A 208 28.86 0.46 34.37
CA LEU A 208 28.47 0.03 35.71
C LEU A 208 29.11 -1.32 36.09
#